data_892aa99703bb48d8b9723c0cf3bb10da
#
_entry.id   892aa99703bb48d8b9723c0cf3bb10da
#
_cell.length_a   1.000
_cell.length_b   1.000
_cell.length_c   1.000
_cell.angle_alpha   90.00
_cell.angle_beta   90.00
_cell.angle_gamma   90.00
#
_symmetry.space_group_name_H-M   'P 1'
#
loop_
_entity.id
_entity.type
_entity.pdbx_description
1 polymer ?
#
loop_
_entity_poly.entity_id
_entity_poly.type
_entity_poly.pdbx_seq_one_letter_code
_entity_poly.pdbx_strand_id
1 'polypeptide(L)'
;MADNLHKLAIFRGLLKFRSNVQKIWGVLIFVRFLGFSGLPEDFANWIISLPLDPYVTLLLILLGYVILGMFIDAIGLLLLTLPVVYPAVMLLNGGPDVTAAESPFGMTFNQVSVWFGIIVVKMAEVCLITPPIGLNCFVVA
;
A
#
# COMPACT_ATOMS: atom_id res chain seq x y z
N MET A 1 -26.49 -1.76 37.71
CA MET A 1 -25.15 -2.25 37.35
C MET A 1 -25.03 -2.50 35.85
N ALA A 2 -26.00 -3.13 35.19
CA ALA A 2 -26.01 -3.38 33.72
C ALA A 2 -26.05 -2.11 32.86
N ASP A 3 -26.76 -1.08 33.30
CA ASP A 3 -26.92 0.21 32.56
C ASP A 3 -25.58 0.96 32.43
N ASN A 4 -24.73 0.90 33.44
CA ASN A 4 -23.40 1.51 33.41
C ASN A 4 -22.44 0.77 32.47
N LEU A 5 -22.56 -0.56 32.37
CA LEU A 5 -21.74 -1.37 31.46
C LEU A 5 -22.12 -1.06 30.00
N HIS A 6 -23.42 -0.89 29.71
CA HIS A 6 -23.88 -0.55 28.37
C HIS A 6 -23.42 0.86 27.93
N LYS A 7 -23.50 1.84 28.81
CA LYS A 7 -22.98 3.19 28.58
C LYS A 7 -21.47 3.21 28.35
N LEU A 8 -20.74 2.41 29.10
CA LEU A 8 -19.28 2.28 28.96
C LEU A 8 -18.88 1.61 27.64
N ALA A 9 -19.65 0.62 27.19
CA ALA A 9 -19.43 -0.03 25.90
C ALA A 9 -19.68 0.93 24.71
N ILE A 10 -20.77 1.71 24.77
CA ILE A 10 -21.08 2.74 23.77
C ILE A 10 -19.97 3.80 23.75
N PHE A 11 -19.55 4.28 24.90
CA PHE A 11 -18.49 5.31 25.00
C PHE A 11 -17.16 4.82 24.44
N ARG A 12 -16.76 3.55 24.74
CA ARG A 12 -15.57 2.92 24.13
C ARG A 12 -15.70 2.76 22.63
N GLY A 13 -16.89 2.39 22.13
CA GLY A 13 -17.17 2.32 20.70
C GLY A 13 -17.01 3.66 19.99
N LEU A 14 -17.54 4.73 20.57
CA LEU A 14 -17.43 6.10 20.06
C LEU A 14 -15.97 6.60 20.05
N LEU A 15 -15.20 6.32 21.11
CA LEU A 15 -13.79 6.68 21.16
C LEU A 15 -12.98 5.95 20.09
N LYS A 16 -13.25 4.66 19.88
CA LYS A 16 -12.58 3.86 18.85
C LYS A 16 -12.95 4.33 17.44
N PHE A 17 -14.22 4.67 17.21
CA PHE A 17 -14.68 5.26 15.96
C PHE A 17 -14.00 6.60 15.67
N ARG A 18 -13.96 7.50 16.66
CA ARG A 18 -13.26 8.79 16.55
C ARG A 18 -11.79 8.63 16.23
N SER A 19 -11.10 7.70 16.87
CA SER A 19 -9.69 7.40 16.61
C SER A 19 -9.46 6.93 15.16
N ASN A 20 -10.33 6.06 14.64
CA ASN A 20 -10.22 5.58 13.28
C ASN A 20 -10.48 6.69 12.24
N VAL A 21 -11.47 7.56 12.51
CA VAL A 21 -11.76 8.72 11.64
C VAL A 21 -10.55 9.68 11.61
N GLN A 22 -9.91 9.94 12.74
CA GLN A 22 -8.70 10.79 12.77
C GLN A 22 -7.55 10.20 11.94
N LYS A 23 -7.34 8.89 12.00
CA LYS A 23 -6.31 8.21 11.19
C LYS A 23 -6.60 8.36 9.70
N ILE A 24 -7.86 8.16 9.28
CA ILE A 24 -8.28 8.30 7.87
C ILE A 24 -8.03 9.74 7.39
N TRP A 25 -8.41 10.75 8.17
CA TRP A 25 -8.17 12.16 7.83
C TRP A 25 -6.67 12.47 7.72
N GLY A 26 -5.87 11.98 8.64
CA GLY A 26 -4.41 12.15 8.59
C GLY A 26 -3.80 11.57 7.32
N VAL A 27 -4.22 10.37 6.93
CA VAL A 27 -3.77 9.72 5.69
C VAL A 27 -4.22 10.49 4.45
N LEU A 28 -5.48 10.95 4.41
CA LEU A 28 -5.99 11.73 3.28
C LEU A 28 -5.21 13.04 3.08
N ILE A 29 -4.88 13.74 4.18
CA ILE A 29 -4.05 14.95 4.13
C ILE A 29 -2.66 14.62 3.61
N PHE A 30 -2.06 13.53 4.10
CA PHE A 30 -0.74 13.08 3.67
C PHE A 30 -0.71 12.71 2.18
N VAL A 31 -1.70 11.95 1.70
CA VAL A 31 -1.81 11.60 0.27
C VAL A 31 -1.97 12.85 -0.61
N ARG A 32 -2.76 13.82 -0.15
CA ARG A 32 -2.89 15.11 -0.84
C ARG A 32 -1.55 15.87 -0.88
N PHE A 33 -0.85 15.90 0.23
CA PHE A 33 0.48 16.53 0.30
C PHE A 33 1.47 15.85 -0.67
N LEU A 34 1.51 14.52 -0.71
CA LEU A 34 2.32 13.76 -1.66
C LEU A 34 1.97 14.10 -3.12
N GLY A 35 0.68 14.18 -3.44
CA GLY A 35 0.23 14.56 -4.78
C GLY A 35 0.68 15.97 -5.19
N PHE A 36 0.64 16.94 -4.27
CA PHE A 36 1.10 18.29 -4.54
C PHE A 36 2.62 18.42 -4.59
N SER A 37 3.36 17.57 -3.89
CA SER A 37 4.83 17.61 -3.87
C SER A 37 5.46 17.06 -5.16
N GLY A 38 4.68 16.39 -6.03
CA GLY A 38 5.21 15.72 -7.23
C GLY A 38 6.04 14.47 -6.96
N LEU A 39 6.20 14.10 -5.69
CA LEU A 39 7.04 12.98 -5.27
C LEU A 39 6.67 11.64 -5.93
N PRO A 40 5.38 11.29 -6.14
CA PRO A 40 5.02 10.08 -6.86
C PRO A 40 5.50 10.06 -8.31
N GLU A 41 5.44 11.20 -8.99
CA GLU A 41 5.88 11.34 -10.39
C GLU A 41 7.40 11.29 -10.49
N ASP A 42 8.11 12.00 -9.61
CA ASP A 42 9.56 11.97 -9.54
C ASP A 42 10.09 10.57 -9.21
N PHE A 43 9.45 9.87 -8.30
CA PHE A 43 9.78 8.49 -7.94
C PHE A 43 9.54 7.54 -9.13
N ALA A 44 8.44 7.70 -9.84
CA ALA A 44 8.12 6.90 -11.02
C ALA A 44 9.15 7.13 -12.15
N ASN A 45 9.49 8.38 -12.41
CA ASN A 45 10.50 8.73 -13.40
C ASN A 45 11.90 8.22 -13.02
N TRP A 46 12.25 8.28 -11.73
CA TRP A 46 13.50 7.71 -11.23
C TRP A 46 13.56 6.20 -11.45
N ILE A 47 12.47 5.47 -11.16
CA ILE A 47 12.38 4.03 -11.40
C ILE A 47 12.57 3.68 -12.87
N ILE A 48 11.93 4.41 -13.77
CA ILE A 48 12.04 4.18 -15.23
C ILE A 48 13.45 4.50 -15.74
N SER A 49 14.14 5.46 -15.12
CA SER A 49 15.52 5.81 -15.47
C SER A 49 16.55 4.74 -15.11
N LEU A 50 16.19 3.76 -14.27
CA LEU A 50 17.05 2.63 -13.93
C LEU A 50 17.21 1.72 -15.16
N PRO A 51 18.46 1.39 -15.57
CA PRO A 51 18.72 0.49 -16.69
C PRO A 51 18.49 -0.97 -16.31
N LEU A 52 17.30 -1.27 -15.79
CA LEU A 52 16.91 -2.59 -15.31
C LEU A 52 15.71 -3.11 -16.08
N ASP A 53 15.62 -4.43 -16.21
CA ASP A 53 14.42 -5.09 -16.71
C ASP A 53 13.19 -4.73 -15.87
N PRO A 54 12.02 -4.50 -16.49
CA PRO A 54 10.76 -4.21 -15.79
C PRO A 54 10.41 -5.23 -14.71
N TYR A 55 10.70 -6.50 -14.94
CA TYR A 55 10.48 -7.58 -13.95
C TYR A 55 11.40 -7.47 -12.74
N VAL A 56 12.67 -7.11 -12.96
CA VAL A 56 13.66 -6.90 -11.88
C VAL A 56 13.28 -5.68 -11.04
N THR A 57 12.85 -4.62 -11.70
CA THR A 57 12.38 -3.40 -11.05
C THR A 57 11.14 -3.67 -10.19
N LEU A 58 10.18 -4.42 -10.72
CA LEU A 58 9.01 -4.85 -9.95
C LEU A 58 9.40 -5.68 -8.72
N LEU A 59 10.33 -6.63 -8.89
CA LEU A 59 10.82 -7.45 -7.79
C LEU A 59 11.50 -6.62 -6.69
N LEU A 60 12.26 -5.60 -7.06
CA LEU A 60 12.85 -4.64 -6.11
C LEU A 60 11.79 -3.86 -5.34
N ILE A 61 10.74 -3.41 -6.02
CA ILE A 61 9.59 -2.75 -5.39
C ILE A 61 8.94 -3.70 -4.36
N LEU A 62 8.67 -4.94 -4.74
CA LEU A 62 8.06 -5.94 -3.84
C LEU A 62 8.97 -6.26 -2.66
N LEU A 63 10.28 -6.34 -2.86
CA LEU A 63 11.25 -6.51 -1.77
C LEU A 63 11.19 -5.32 -0.79
N GLY A 64 11.08 -4.11 -1.32
CA GLY A 64 10.85 -2.90 -0.53
C GLY A 64 9.59 -3.00 0.34
N TYR A 65 8.50 -3.53 -0.20
CA TYR A 65 7.26 -3.79 0.55
C TYR A 65 7.48 -4.77 1.72
N VAL A 66 8.25 -5.84 1.51
CA VAL A 66 8.58 -6.79 2.58
C VAL A 66 9.35 -6.09 3.70
N ILE A 67 10.36 -5.31 3.36
CA ILE A 67 11.18 -4.59 4.35
C ILE A 67 10.34 -3.55 5.12
N LEU A 68 9.57 -2.72 4.41
CA LEU A 68 8.70 -1.72 5.05
C LEU A 68 7.62 -2.39 5.91
N GLY A 69 7.04 -3.48 5.43
CA GLY A 69 5.99 -4.21 6.13
C GLY A 69 6.44 -4.89 7.41
N MET A 70 7.76 -5.10 7.59
CA MET A 70 8.32 -5.55 8.87
C MET A 70 8.20 -4.48 9.97
N PHE A 71 8.08 -3.20 9.61
CA PHE A 71 8.06 -2.07 10.55
C PHE A 71 6.70 -1.39 10.66
N ILE A 72 5.87 -1.48 9.62
CA ILE A 72 4.60 -0.76 9.48
C ILE A 72 3.47 -1.78 9.38
N ASP A 73 2.30 -1.47 9.95
CA ASP A 73 1.12 -2.32 9.79
C ASP A 73 0.60 -2.33 8.34
N ALA A 74 -0.11 -3.38 7.95
CA ALA A 74 -0.55 -3.59 6.57
C ALA A 74 -1.39 -2.44 6.01
N ILE A 75 -2.31 -1.90 6.81
CA ILE A 75 -3.20 -0.81 6.37
C ILE A 75 -2.38 0.47 6.18
N GLY A 76 -1.52 0.80 7.15
CA GLY A 76 -0.62 1.95 7.08
C GLY A 76 0.33 1.85 5.89
N LEU A 77 0.89 0.67 5.65
CA LEU A 77 1.78 0.39 4.52
C LEU A 77 1.08 0.68 3.18
N LEU A 78 -0.10 0.10 2.96
CA LEU A 78 -0.87 0.28 1.73
C LEU A 78 -1.22 1.75 1.48
N LEU A 79 -1.74 2.42 2.50
CA LEU A 79 -2.18 3.81 2.40
C LEU A 79 -1.02 4.78 2.13
N LEU A 80 0.17 4.46 2.66
CA LEU A 80 1.36 5.30 2.49
C LEU A 80 2.01 5.07 1.12
N THR A 81 2.16 3.82 0.70
CA THR A 81 2.98 3.45 -0.45
C THR A 81 2.22 3.43 -1.76
N LEU A 82 0.93 3.08 -1.75
CA LEU A 82 0.13 2.93 -2.97
C LEU A 82 0.13 4.20 -3.85
N PRO A 83 -0.06 5.41 -3.30
CA PRO A 83 -0.06 6.64 -4.10
C PRO A 83 1.26 6.90 -4.84
N VAL A 84 2.37 6.37 -4.32
CA VAL A 84 3.71 6.57 -4.89
C VAL A 84 4.07 5.44 -5.86
N VAL A 85 3.81 4.21 -5.48
CA VAL A 85 4.26 3.02 -6.23
C VAL A 85 3.31 2.69 -7.38
N TYR A 86 2.01 2.96 -7.25
CA TYR A 86 1.04 2.69 -8.29
C TYR A 86 1.36 3.39 -9.63
N PRO A 87 1.57 4.73 -9.67
CA PRO A 87 1.94 5.39 -10.92
C PRO A 87 3.27 4.87 -11.48
N ALA A 88 4.25 4.53 -10.63
CA ALA A 88 5.52 3.97 -11.08
C ALA A 88 5.35 2.64 -11.81
N VAL A 89 4.53 1.72 -11.28
CA VAL A 89 4.26 0.43 -11.92
C VAL A 89 3.44 0.59 -13.20
N MET A 90 2.51 1.55 -13.24
CA MET A 90 1.75 1.83 -14.46
C MET A 90 2.64 2.37 -15.58
N LEU A 91 3.56 3.26 -15.27
CA LEU A 91 4.54 3.75 -16.24
C LEU A 91 5.55 2.67 -16.64
N LEU A 92 5.94 1.81 -15.72
CA LEU A 92 6.82 0.66 -16.02
C LEU A 92 6.17 -0.32 -17.00
N ASN A 93 4.84 -0.44 -16.99
CA ASN A 93 4.09 -1.23 -17.98
C ASN A 93 3.96 -0.56 -19.36
N GLY A 94 4.35 0.72 -19.51
CA GLY A 94 4.25 1.48 -20.74
C GLY A 94 3.20 2.59 -20.75
N GLY A 95 2.55 2.84 -19.61
CA GLY A 95 1.58 3.93 -19.47
C GLY A 95 0.13 3.57 -19.76
N PRO A 96 -0.78 4.58 -19.83
CA PRO A 96 -2.22 4.37 -19.93
C PRO A 96 -2.70 3.81 -21.28
N ASP A 97 -2.00 4.11 -22.36
CA ASP A 97 -2.43 3.81 -23.73
C ASP A 97 -1.77 2.53 -24.29
N VAL A 98 -0.99 1.82 -23.46
CA VAL A 98 -0.27 0.63 -23.88
C VAL A 98 -1.20 -0.54 -24.21
N THR A 99 -0.95 -1.21 -25.33
CA THR A 99 -1.61 -2.47 -25.67
C THR A 99 -0.90 -3.65 -24.97
N ALA A 100 -1.62 -4.77 -24.79
CA ALA A 100 -1.04 -5.95 -24.17
C ALA A 100 0.16 -6.52 -24.93
N ALA A 101 0.22 -6.29 -26.25
CA ALA A 101 1.29 -6.77 -27.11
C ALA A 101 2.59 -5.92 -26.96
N GLU A 102 2.45 -4.66 -26.61
CA GLU A 102 3.57 -3.73 -26.48
C GLU A 102 4.06 -3.57 -25.04
N SER A 103 3.24 -4.00 -24.07
CA SER A 103 3.56 -3.87 -22.66
C SER A 103 4.61 -4.90 -22.22
N PRO A 104 5.58 -4.51 -21.36
CA PRO A 104 6.55 -5.44 -20.79
C PRO A 104 5.94 -6.62 -20.03
N PHE A 105 4.78 -6.41 -19.40
CA PHE A 105 4.08 -7.44 -18.62
C PHE A 105 3.04 -8.23 -19.42
N GLY A 106 2.85 -7.93 -20.73
CA GLY A 106 1.84 -8.57 -21.56
C GLY A 106 0.40 -8.25 -21.16
N MET A 107 0.18 -7.12 -20.49
CA MET A 107 -1.11 -6.72 -19.92
C MET A 107 -1.47 -5.28 -20.30
N THR A 108 -2.76 -5.04 -20.53
CA THR A 108 -3.29 -3.68 -20.67
C THR A 108 -3.25 -2.93 -19.34
N PHE A 109 -3.38 -1.61 -19.39
CA PHE A 109 -3.40 -0.75 -18.21
C PHE A 109 -4.38 -1.23 -17.12
N ASN A 110 -5.60 -1.59 -17.50
CA ASN A 110 -6.61 -2.09 -16.56
C ASN A 110 -6.23 -3.43 -15.95
N GLN A 111 -5.67 -4.33 -16.75
CA GLN A 111 -5.25 -5.65 -16.28
C GLN A 111 -4.08 -5.54 -15.30
N VAL A 112 -3.08 -4.73 -15.59
CA VAL A 112 -1.95 -4.53 -14.69
C VAL A 112 -2.36 -3.83 -13.39
N SER A 113 -3.34 -2.91 -13.45
CA SER A 113 -3.91 -2.27 -12.26
C SER A 113 -4.50 -3.29 -11.28
N VAL A 114 -5.34 -4.19 -11.78
CA VAL A 114 -5.97 -5.24 -10.96
C VAL A 114 -4.93 -6.24 -10.47
N TRP A 115 -4.05 -6.70 -11.36
CA TRP A 115 -2.99 -7.64 -11.05
C TRP A 115 -2.04 -7.11 -9.96
N PHE A 116 -1.57 -5.87 -10.12
CA PHE A 116 -0.71 -5.23 -9.13
C PHE A 116 -1.43 -5.02 -7.80
N GLY A 117 -2.71 -4.60 -7.82
CA GLY A 117 -3.51 -4.47 -6.62
C GLY A 117 -3.60 -5.78 -5.81
N ILE A 118 -3.81 -6.92 -6.49
CA ILE A 118 -3.83 -8.23 -5.85
C ILE A 118 -2.47 -8.56 -5.22
N ILE A 119 -1.37 -8.32 -5.95
CA ILE A 119 -0.01 -8.59 -5.46
C ILE A 119 0.27 -7.76 -4.20
N VAL A 120 -0.03 -6.46 -4.23
CA VAL A 120 0.26 -5.56 -3.09
C VAL A 120 -0.53 -5.96 -1.85
N VAL A 121 -1.80 -6.36 -1.99
CA VAL A 121 -2.60 -6.87 -0.87
C VAL A 121 -1.99 -8.16 -0.32
N LYS A 122 -1.56 -9.09 -1.18
CA LYS A 122 -0.88 -10.32 -0.75
C LYS A 122 0.46 -10.04 -0.08
N MET A 123 1.22 -9.09 -0.57
CA MET A 123 2.47 -8.66 0.09
C MET A 123 2.20 -8.07 1.47
N ALA A 124 1.15 -7.27 1.63
CA ALA A 124 0.76 -6.76 2.95
C ALA A 124 0.37 -7.88 3.93
N GLU A 125 -0.32 -8.93 3.47
CA GLU A 125 -0.61 -10.11 4.28
C GLU A 125 0.67 -10.87 4.68
N VAL A 126 1.60 -11.07 3.76
CA VAL A 126 2.90 -11.71 4.02
C VAL A 126 3.71 -10.93 5.04
N CYS A 127 3.70 -9.59 4.95
CA CYS A 127 4.40 -8.72 5.90
C CYS A 127 3.90 -8.89 7.35
N LEU A 128 2.60 -9.16 7.54
CA LEU A 128 2.03 -9.40 8.88
C LEU A 128 2.52 -10.70 9.54
N ILE A 129 2.99 -11.65 8.74
CA ILE A 129 3.47 -12.96 9.21
C ILE A 129 4.99 -12.94 9.40
N THR A 130 5.69 -12.04 8.71
CA THR A 130 7.16 -12.00 8.69
C THR A 130 7.71 -11.37 9.97
N PRO A 131 8.67 -12.03 10.70
CA PRO A 131 9.35 -11.45 11.84
C PRO A 131 10.16 -10.20 11.42
N PRO A 132 10.35 -9.16 12.29
CA PRO A 132 10.34 -9.22 13.75
C PRO A 132 9.04 -8.81 14.43
N ILE A 133 8.05 -8.27 13.73
CA ILE A 133 6.81 -7.80 14.34
C ILE A 133 5.61 -8.66 13.91
N GLY A 134 5.79 -9.94 13.73
CA GLY A 134 4.68 -10.87 13.49
C GLY A 134 3.62 -10.79 14.59
N LEU A 135 2.90 -9.64 14.66
CA LEU A 135 1.86 -9.35 15.66
C LEU A 135 0.83 -10.48 15.74
N ASN A 136 0.54 -11.12 14.61
CA ASN A 136 -0.40 -12.23 14.56
C ASN A 136 0.16 -13.51 15.20
N CYS A 137 1.49 -13.72 15.16
CA CYS A 137 2.10 -14.88 15.83
C CYS A 137 2.04 -14.77 17.36
N PHE A 138 2.08 -13.56 17.91
CA PHE A 138 1.96 -13.33 19.36
C PHE A 138 0.51 -13.37 19.87
N VAL A 139 -0.48 -13.20 19.02
CA VAL A 139 -1.91 -13.23 19.41
C VAL A 139 -2.45 -14.66 19.42
N VAL A 140 -1.82 -15.58 18.69
CA VAL A 140 -2.27 -16.98 18.56
C VAL A 140 -1.54 -17.92 19.53
N ALA A 141 -0.44 -17.47 20.16
CA ALA A 141 0.30 -18.19 21.19
C ALA A 141 -0.22 -17.89 22.59
#